data_e2a721e4d9702e0284f52ea8d9f7cbe1
#
_entry.id   e2a721e4d9702e0284f52ea8d9f7cbe1
#
_cell.length_a   1.000
_cell.length_b   1.000
_cell.length_c   1.000
_cell.angle_alpha   90.00
_cell.angle_beta   90.00
_cell.angle_gamma   90.00
#
_symmetry.space_group_name_H-M   'P 1'
#
loop_
_entity.id
_entity.type
_entity.pdbx_description
1 polymer ?
#
loop_
_entity_poly.entity_id
_entity_poly.type
_entity_poly.pdbx_seq_one_letter_code
_entity_poly.pdbx_strand_id
1 'polypeptide(L)'
;MSSEIAQVWFEEAKKLSVGQALFVRVADKKEQTSLANEFEEERKLFSQIEPVHASQIFINKTLKERKQYVVLERKYRAPYTAFLRDANGVFSKINIDPE
;
A
#
# COMPACT_ATOMS: atom_id res chain seq x y z
N MET A 1 7.89 -16.29 5.12
CA MET A 1 6.46 -16.63 5.09
C MET A 1 5.68 -15.71 6.02
N SER A 2 4.61 -15.11 5.51
CA SER A 2 3.74 -14.30 6.36
C SER A 2 2.84 -15.19 7.22
N SER A 3 2.38 -14.64 8.33
CA SER A 3 1.47 -15.34 9.22
C SER A 3 0.08 -15.49 8.59
N GLU A 4 -0.70 -16.42 9.12
CA GLU A 4 -2.09 -16.59 8.71
C GLU A 4 -2.91 -15.33 8.95
N ILE A 5 -2.62 -14.62 10.04
CA ILE A 5 -3.28 -13.34 10.36
C ILE A 5 -3.02 -12.31 9.27
N ALA A 6 -1.77 -12.19 8.82
CA ALA A 6 -1.42 -11.27 7.75
C ALA A 6 -2.13 -11.62 6.45
N GLN A 7 -2.24 -12.90 6.13
CA GLN A 7 -2.93 -13.36 4.93
C GLN A 7 -4.42 -13.00 4.97
N VAL A 8 -5.08 -13.23 6.10
CA VAL A 8 -6.51 -12.94 6.27
C VAL A 8 -6.78 -11.44 6.08
N TRP A 9 -6.02 -10.59 6.76
CA TRP A 9 -6.23 -9.14 6.67
C TRP A 9 -5.82 -8.57 5.31
N PHE A 10 -4.80 -9.15 4.68
CA PHE A 10 -4.42 -8.72 3.34
C PHE A 10 -5.52 -9.06 2.30
N GLU A 11 -6.19 -10.20 2.45
CA GLU A 11 -7.35 -10.53 1.61
C GLU A 11 -8.46 -9.49 1.76
N GLU A 12 -8.70 -9.00 2.98
CA GLU A 12 -9.64 -7.89 3.20
C GLU A 12 -9.18 -6.60 2.53
N ALA A 13 -7.87 -6.32 2.56
CA ALA A 13 -7.32 -5.14 1.92
C ALA A 13 -7.51 -5.16 0.40
N LYS A 14 -7.48 -6.33 -0.22
CA LYS A 14 -7.74 -6.45 -1.66
C LYS A 14 -9.14 -6.01 -2.07
N LYS A 15 -10.08 -6.03 -1.13
CA LYS A 15 -11.48 -5.64 -1.37
C LYS A 15 -11.72 -4.15 -1.21
N LEU A 16 -10.74 -3.38 -0.75
CA LEU A 16 -10.89 -1.95 -0.55
C LEU A 16 -11.11 -1.24 -1.88
N SER A 17 -11.99 -0.25 -1.86
CA SER A 17 -12.13 0.71 -2.96
C SER A 17 -11.10 1.82 -2.82
N VAL A 18 -10.79 2.48 -3.92
CA VAL A 18 -9.87 3.64 -3.87
C VAL A 18 -10.41 4.68 -2.87
N GLY A 19 -9.55 5.10 -1.96
CA GLY A 19 -9.91 6.04 -0.89
C GLY A 19 -10.27 5.38 0.43
N GLN A 20 -10.43 4.05 0.45
CA GLN A 20 -10.70 3.33 1.70
C GLN A 20 -9.42 2.85 2.35
N ALA A 21 -9.45 2.70 3.67
CA ALA A 21 -8.32 2.22 4.45
C ALA A 21 -8.81 1.19 5.49
N LEU A 22 -7.99 0.19 5.72
CA LEU A 22 -8.20 -0.82 6.74
C LEU A 22 -7.18 -0.59 7.86
N PHE A 23 -7.65 -0.35 9.07
CA PHE A 23 -6.82 -0.15 10.24
C PHE A 23 -6.77 -1.43 11.06
N VAL A 24 -5.60 -2.05 11.16
CA VAL A 24 -5.41 -3.27 11.94
C VAL A 24 -4.70 -2.91 13.23
N ARG A 25 -5.39 -3.05 14.35
CA ARG A 25 -4.84 -2.73 15.66
C ARG A 25 -3.89 -3.83 16.13
N VAL A 26 -2.74 -3.42 16.66
CA VAL A 26 -1.74 -4.32 17.23
C VAL A 26 -1.41 -3.94 18.67
N ALA A 27 -0.78 -4.83 19.40
CA ALA A 27 -0.52 -4.64 20.82
C ALA A 27 0.58 -3.62 21.11
N ASP A 28 1.65 -3.60 20.29
CA ASP A 28 2.81 -2.77 20.53
C ASP A 28 3.56 -2.48 19.23
N LYS A 29 4.64 -1.71 19.33
CA LYS A 29 5.47 -1.35 18.17
C LYS A 29 6.17 -2.53 17.52
N LYS A 30 6.55 -3.51 18.30
CA LYS A 30 7.22 -4.71 17.79
C LYS A 30 6.27 -5.50 16.90
N GLU A 31 5.06 -5.72 17.38
CA GLU A 31 4.02 -6.39 16.61
C GLU A 31 3.63 -5.58 15.38
N GLN A 32 3.56 -4.25 15.52
CA GLN A 32 3.28 -3.36 14.40
C GLN A 32 4.30 -3.51 13.27
N THR A 33 5.58 -3.49 13.60
CA THR A 33 6.66 -3.64 12.61
C THR A 33 6.63 -5.03 11.98
N SER A 34 6.43 -6.05 12.79
CA SER A 34 6.36 -7.44 12.32
C SER A 34 5.20 -7.63 11.34
N LEU A 35 4.02 -7.15 11.70
CA LEU A 35 2.84 -7.29 10.85
C LEU A 35 2.96 -6.46 9.57
N ALA A 36 3.52 -5.24 9.65
CA ALA A 36 3.74 -4.41 8.47
C ALA A 36 4.68 -5.11 7.48
N ASN A 37 5.74 -5.74 7.98
CA ASN A 37 6.67 -6.50 7.13
C ASN A 37 5.98 -7.70 6.48
N GLU A 38 5.11 -8.39 7.21
CA GLU A 38 4.34 -9.51 6.67
C GLU A 38 3.38 -9.05 5.57
N PHE A 39 2.73 -7.90 5.75
CA PHE A 39 1.88 -7.32 4.70
C PHE A 39 2.69 -6.94 3.47
N GLU A 40 3.92 -6.43 3.64
CA GLU A 40 4.80 -6.14 2.50
C GLU A 40 5.14 -7.41 1.71
N GLU A 41 5.36 -8.52 2.39
CA GLU A 41 5.59 -9.81 1.73
C GLU A 41 4.35 -10.25 0.94
N GLU A 42 3.17 -10.12 1.54
CA GLU A 42 1.92 -10.45 0.86
C GLU A 42 1.69 -9.55 -0.36
N ARG A 43 2.02 -8.27 -0.25
CA ARG A 43 1.92 -7.36 -1.39
C ARG A 43 2.85 -7.75 -2.51
N LYS A 44 4.08 -8.17 -2.21
CA LYS A 44 5.03 -8.64 -3.22
C LYS A 44 4.50 -9.86 -3.95
N LEU A 45 3.94 -10.81 -3.23
CA LEU A 45 3.33 -12.00 -3.84
C LEU A 45 2.15 -11.62 -4.72
N PHE A 46 1.31 -10.73 -4.24
CA PHE A 46 0.15 -10.25 -4.99
C PHE A 46 0.56 -9.47 -6.24
N SER A 47 1.67 -8.73 -6.20
CA SER A 47 2.16 -7.97 -7.34
C SER A 47 2.57 -8.85 -8.52
N GLN A 48 2.87 -10.11 -8.27
CA GLN A 48 3.18 -11.07 -9.33
C GLN A 48 1.95 -11.50 -10.10
N ILE A 49 0.77 -11.36 -9.50
CA ILE A 49 -0.51 -11.74 -10.09
C ILE A 49 -1.26 -10.51 -10.61
N GLU A 50 -1.33 -9.48 -9.78
CA GLU A 50 -2.09 -8.25 -10.05
C GLU A 50 -1.21 -7.02 -9.77
N PRO A 51 -0.23 -6.71 -10.65
CA PRO A 51 0.74 -5.65 -10.37
C PRO A 51 0.13 -4.26 -10.19
N VAL A 52 -0.89 -3.91 -10.97
CA VAL A 52 -1.54 -2.59 -10.87
C VAL A 52 -2.30 -2.48 -9.56
N HIS A 53 -3.08 -3.48 -9.20
CA HIS A 53 -3.83 -3.51 -7.94
C HIS A 53 -2.88 -3.44 -6.75
N ALA A 54 -1.82 -4.26 -6.75
CA ALA A 54 -0.83 -4.26 -5.67
C ALA A 54 -0.17 -2.90 -5.49
N SER A 55 0.10 -2.17 -6.58
CA SER A 55 0.72 -0.85 -6.53
C SER A 55 -0.18 0.20 -5.87
N GLN A 56 -1.49 -0.05 -5.80
CA GLN A 56 -2.45 0.85 -5.19
C GLN A 56 -2.62 0.61 -3.69
N ILE A 57 -2.06 -0.49 -3.15
CA ILE A 57 -2.14 -0.81 -1.74
C ILE A 57 -0.91 -0.25 -1.02
N PHE A 58 -1.13 0.67 -0.10
CA PHE A 58 -0.08 1.31 0.69
C PHE A 58 -0.15 0.79 2.11
N ILE A 59 1.01 0.43 2.67
CA ILE A 59 1.13 -0.13 4.01
C ILE A 59 1.88 0.89 4.87
N ASN A 60 1.23 1.36 5.92
CA ASN A 60 1.78 2.37 6.82
C ASN A 60 1.58 1.96 8.27
N LYS A 61 2.41 2.54 9.14
CA LYS A 61 2.30 2.37 10.59
C LYS A 61 1.83 3.69 11.18
N THR A 62 0.87 3.65 12.08
CA THR A 62 0.36 4.86 12.72
C THR A 62 0.03 4.62 14.18
N LEU A 63 0.03 5.71 14.94
CA LEU A 63 -0.40 5.75 16.33
C LEU A 63 -1.63 6.64 16.41
N LYS A 64 -2.73 6.09 16.92
CA LYS A 64 -3.98 6.84 17.06
C LYS A 64 -4.56 6.53 18.43
N GLU A 65 -4.85 7.58 19.22
CA GLU A 65 -5.38 7.44 20.57
C GLU A 65 -4.55 6.51 21.44
N ARG A 66 -3.23 6.61 21.34
CA ARG A 66 -2.24 5.81 22.07
C ARG A 66 -2.24 4.32 21.70
N LYS A 67 -2.88 3.98 20.57
CA LYS A 67 -2.93 2.60 20.08
C LYS A 67 -2.16 2.48 18.77
N GLN A 68 -1.44 1.38 18.61
CA GLN A 68 -0.66 1.11 17.41
C GLN A 68 -1.51 0.44 16.35
N TYR A 69 -1.41 0.91 15.12
CA TYR A 69 -2.12 0.33 13.98
C TYR A 69 -1.18 0.10 12.81
N VAL A 70 -1.45 -0.94 12.05
CA VAL A 70 -0.93 -1.07 10.69
C VAL A 70 -2.09 -0.70 9.76
N VAL A 71 -1.85 0.24 8.86
CA VAL A 71 -2.88 0.74 7.95
C VAL A 71 -2.61 0.23 6.54
N LEU A 72 -3.62 -0.41 5.96
CA LEU A 72 -3.61 -0.79 4.56
C LEU A 72 -4.59 0.12 3.84
N GLU A 73 -4.07 0.98 2.98
CA GLU A 73 -4.89 1.99 2.31
C GLU A 73 -4.82 1.79 0.80
N ARG A 74 -5.97 1.83 0.14
CA ARG A 74 -6.00 1.81 -1.31
C ARG A 74 -6.08 3.23 -1.84
N LYS A 75 -5.01 3.64 -2.54
CA LYS A 75 -4.93 4.93 -3.21
C LYS A 75 -4.71 4.70 -4.68
N TYR A 76 -5.27 5.59 -5.49
CA TYR A 76 -4.94 5.57 -6.90
C TYR A 76 -3.45 5.88 -7.08
N ARG A 77 -2.82 5.08 -7.90
CA ARG A 77 -1.44 5.31 -8.29
C ARG A 77 -1.29 4.87 -9.74
N ALA A 78 -0.84 5.77 -10.59
CA ALA A 78 -0.50 5.40 -11.94
C ALA A 78 0.60 4.32 -11.88
N PRO A 79 0.47 3.22 -12.63
CA PRO A 79 1.46 2.15 -12.58
C PRO A 79 2.84 2.60 -13.05
N TYR A 80 2.89 3.67 -13.83
CA TYR A 80 4.13 4.22 -14.33
C TYR A 80 4.17 5.72 -14.16
N THR A 81 5.36 6.24 -13.88
CA THR A 81 5.62 7.68 -13.85
C THR A 81 6.34 8.02 -15.14
N ALA A 82 5.80 8.99 -15.87
CA ALA A 82 6.43 9.48 -17.10
C ALA A 82 6.90 10.90 -16.92
N PHE A 83 7.96 11.26 -17.65
CA PHE A 83 8.51 12.61 -17.65
C PHE A 83 8.57 13.10 -19.11
N LEU A 84 8.17 14.33 -19.31
CA LEU A 84 8.32 15.00 -20.60
C LEU A 84 9.57 15.88 -20.55
N ARG A 85 10.44 15.71 -21.52
CA ARG A 85 11.58 16.61 -21.72
C ARG A 85 11.25 17.57 -22.86
N ASP A 86 11.34 18.88 -22.60
CA ASP A 86 11.10 19.86 -23.64
C ASP A 86 12.37 20.10 -24.49
N ALA A 87 12.27 21.01 -25.48
CA ALA A 87 13.39 21.30 -26.37
C ALA A 87 14.59 21.94 -25.67
N ASN A 88 14.39 22.51 -24.48
CA ASN A 88 15.43 23.12 -23.67
C ASN A 88 16.06 22.16 -22.67
N GLY A 89 15.63 20.91 -22.65
CA GLY A 89 16.15 19.89 -21.74
C GLY A 89 15.51 19.89 -20.37
N VAL A 90 14.42 20.63 -20.18
CA VAL A 90 13.70 20.67 -18.90
C VAL A 90 12.74 19.49 -18.79
N PHE A 91 12.79 18.78 -17.68
CA PHE A 91 11.90 17.64 -17.40
C PHE A 91 10.68 18.07 -16.61
N SER A 92 9.52 17.60 -17.01
CA SER A 92 8.27 17.81 -16.29
C SER A 92 7.62 16.45 -16.06
N LYS A 93 7.15 16.23 -14.82
CA LYS A 93 6.46 15.00 -14.47
C LYS A 93 5.04 15.03 -15.05
N ILE A 94 4.68 13.95 -15.74
CA ILE A 94 3.32 13.81 -16.25
C ILE A 94 2.50 13.02 -15.24
N ASN A 95 1.42 13.64 -14.76
CA ASN A 95 0.45 12.99 -13.91
C ASN A 95 -0.77 12.63 -14.74
N ILE A 96 -1.12 11.36 -14.71
CA ILE A 96 -2.35 10.89 -15.34
C ILE A 96 -3.32 10.61 -14.21
N ASP A 97 -4.35 11.46 -14.07
CA ASP A 97 -5.38 11.25 -13.09
C ASP A 97 -6.41 10.25 -13.61
N PRO A 98 -6.87 9.34 -12.77
CA PRO A 98 -7.97 8.45 -13.13
C PRO A 98 -9.26 9.27 -13.11
N GLU A 99 -10.10 8.94 -14.00
CA GLU A 99 -11.48 9.41 -13.90
C GLU A 99 -12.29 8.50 -13.00
#